data_c1c11431115ec5426dc50683265eda08
#
_entry.id   c1c11431115ec5426dc50683265eda08
#
_cell.length_a   1.000
_cell.length_b   1.000
_cell.length_c   1.000
_cell.angle_alpha   90.00
_cell.angle_beta   90.00
_cell.angle_gamma   90.00
#
_symmetry.space_group_name_H-M   'P 1'
#
loop_
_entity.id
_entity.type
_entity.pdbx_description
1 polymer ?
#
loop_
_entity_poly.entity_id
_entity_poly.type
_entity_poly.pdbx_seq_one_letter_code
_entity_poly.pdbx_strand_id
1 'polypeptide(L)'
;MAKERINRLKEPRKPFKLVILELLKKLTYLFILLLFAGLIYVIDSSDLFEPQISWEVDGSLTTETAQYDQLIKPLLINKYLIDLSQLKERVEQHQWVARAEVSRLFWNKIRIAVVKHDIAMRWGSEGYISNQGVLFKPNLSINSDAPIAIVSEDQIEQFYVDFINYRSILSPLIINQFERSLIDQLTLEPNLRVILGYQQQDERLQVFLKAYDQLKGSSKIRKRGIFDMRYPKGFTLSYSPQ
;
A
#
# COMPACT_ATOMS: atom_id res chain seq x y z
N MET A 1 32.20 61.29 68.10
CA MET A 1 31.74 60.48 66.96
C MET A 1 30.33 60.90 66.60
N ALA A 2 30.17 61.69 65.55
CA ALA A 2 28.87 62.19 65.08
C ALA A 2 28.28 61.18 64.06
N LYS A 3 27.08 60.66 64.33
CA LYS A 3 26.35 59.81 63.45
C LYS A 3 25.71 60.69 62.34
N GLU A 4 26.24 60.61 61.11
CA GLU A 4 25.59 61.19 59.93
C GLU A 4 24.21 60.52 59.73
N ARG A 5 23.16 61.29 59.83
CA ARG A 5 21.80 60.90 59.47
C ARG A 5 21.68 60.99 57.95
N ILE A 6 21.70 59.86 57.26
CA ILE A 6 21.41 59.77 55.86
C ILE A 6 19.93 60.16 55.67
N ASN A 7 19.70 61.37 55.14
CA ASN A 7 18.39 61.85 54.76
C ASN A 7 17.94 61.07 53.49
N ARG A 8 17.18 60.00 53.67
CA ARG A 8 16.51 59.34 52.53
C ARG A 8 15.48 60.32 51.97
N LEU A 9 15.79 60.97 50.83
CA LEU A 9 14.86 61.73 50.05
C LEU A 9 13.68 60.84 49.73
N LYS A 10 12.48 61.18 50.27
CA LYS A 10 11.25 60.54 49.93
C LYS A 10 10.98 60.85 48.46
N GLU A 11 10.96 59.88 47.59
CA GLU A 11 10.54 60.05 46.19
C GLU A 11 9.20 60.82 46.14
N PRO A 12 9.06 61.78 45.26
CA PRO A 12 7.83 62.57 45.15
C PRO A 12 6.68 61.62 44.76
N ARG A 13 5.57 61.63 45.51
CA ARG A 13 4.40 60.80 45.23
C ARG A 13 3.89 61.21 43.87
N LYS A 14 3.82 60.21 42.96
CA LYS A 14 3.26 60.39 41.59
C LYS A 14 1.85 61.01 41.72
N PRO A 15 1.51 62.01 40.93
CA PRO A 15 0.19 62.65 40.97
C PRO A 15 -0.90 61.57 40.66
N PHE A 16 -1.97 61.59 41.41
CA PHE A 16 -3.06 60.60 41.40
C PHE A 16 -3.55 60.28 39.97
N LYS A 17 -3.60 61.31 39.08
CA LYS A 17 -3.97 61.17 37.67
C LYS A 17 -3.01 60.21 36.91
N LEU A 18 -1.72 60.24 37.16
CA LEU A 18 -0.72 59.39 36.50
C LEU A 18 -0.83 57.94 36.98
N VAL A 19 -1.14 57.74 38.27
CA VAL A 19 -1.36 56.40 38.83
C VAL A 19 -2.59 55.75 38.19
N ILE A 20 -3.68 56.49 38.06
CA ILE A 20 -4.91 56.01 37.40
C ILE A 20 -4.63 55.72 35.94
N LEU A 21 -3.89 56.56 35.22
CA LEU A 21 -3.57 56.32 33.81
C LEU A 21 -2.70 55.07 33.60
N GLU A 22 -1.73 54.81 34.49
CA GLU A 22 -0.94 53.59 34.46
C GLU A 22 -1.77 52.34 34.77
N LEU A 23 -2.73 52.47 35.69
CA LEU A 23 -3.64 51.41 36.06
C LEU A 23 -4.62 51.06 34.92
N LEU A 24 -5.17 52.09 34.24
CA LEU A 24 -6.00 51.95 33.07
C LEU A 24 -5.24 51.27 31.91
N LYS A 25 -4.00 51.66 31.66
CA LYS A 25 -3.16 51.00 30.64
C LYS A 25 -2.95 49.53 30.96
N LYS A 26 -2.66 49.20 32.21
CA LYS A 26 -2.53 47.77 32.63
C LYS A 26 -3.83 47.01 32.48
N LEU A 27 -4.95 47.64 32.78
CA LEU A 27 -6.27 47.03 32.64
C LEU A 27 -6.62 46.77 31.16
N THR A 28 -6.28 47.73 30.25
CA THR A 28 -6.46 47.51 28.80
C THR A 28 -5.59 46.39 28.26
N TYR A 29 -4.33 46.27 28.70
CA TYR A 29 -3.49 45.16 28.31
C TYR A 29 -4.05 43.82 28.81
N LEU A 30 -4.51 43.77 30.06
CA LEU A 30 -5.16 42.58 30.60
C LEU A 30 -6.41 42.21 29.82
N PHE A 31 -7.24 43.21 29.48
CA PHE A 31 -8.45 42.97 28.68
C PHE A 31 -8.13 42.45 27.27
N ILE A 32 -7.13 43.03 26.60
CA ILE A 32 -6.67 42.51 25.30
C ILE A 32 -6.16 41.06 25.41
N LEU A 33 -5.40 40.76 26.46
CA LEU A 33 -4.88 39.40 26.70
C LEU A 33 -6.01 38.42 26.93
N LEU A 34 -7.03 38.77 27.72
CA LEU A 34 -8.22 37.96 27.95
C LEU A 34 -9.04 37.73 26.67
N LEU A 35 -9.17 38.78 25.85
CA LEU A 35 -9.86 38.71 24.57
C LEU A 35 -9.13 37.77 23.59
N PHE A 36 -7.81 37.86 23.58
CA PHE A 36 -6.97 36.95 22.76
C PHE A 36 -7.04 35.51 23.25
N ALA A 37 -6.99 35.27 24.57
CA ALA A 37 -7.16 33.96 25.16
C ALA A 37 -8.56 33.39 24.87
N GLY A 38 -9.61 34.20 24.97
CA GLY A 38 -10.98 33.84 24.60
C GLY A 38 -11.11 33.48 23.12
N LEU A 39 -10.45 34.23 22.22
CA LEU A 39 -10.44 33.98 20.80
C LEU A 39 -9.76 32.65 20.50
N ILE A 40 -8.60 32.38 21.10
CA ILE A 40 -7.88 31.09 20.97
C ILE A 40 -8.77 29.95 21.46
N TYR A 41 -9.42 30.09 22.58
CA TYR A 41 -10.33 29.10 23.13
C TYR A 41 -11.50 28.78 22.17
N VAL A 42 -12.13 29.83 21.60
CA VAL A 42 -13.22 29.68 20.62
C VAL A 42 -12.73 28.97 19.35
N ILE A 43 -11.54 29.32 18.86
CA ILE A 43 -10.93 28.70 17.70
C ILE A 43 -10.62 27.23 17.98
N ASP A 44 -10.06 26.91 19.15
CA ASP A 44 -9.69 25.53 19.50
C ASP A 44 -10.92 24.64 19.77
N SER A 45 -11.99 25.21 20.31
CA SER A 45 -13.26 24.50 20.55
C SER A 45 -14.14 24.39 19.30
N SER A 46 -13.78 25.07 18.20
CA SER A 46 -14.54 25.01 16.96
C SER A 46 -14.09 23.84 16.09
N ASP A 47 -15.04 23.19 15.39
CA ASP A 47 -14.79 22.11 14.43
C ASP A 47 -14.04 22.57 13.16
N LEU A 48 -13.67 23.87 13.09
CA LEU A 48 -13.01 24.47 11.93
C LEU A 48 -11.66 23.82 11.61
N PHE A 49 -10.97 23.31 12.62
CA PHE A 49 -9.66 22.65 12.47
C PHE A 49 -9.73 21.14 12.58
N GLU A 50 -10.91 20.56 12.75
CA GLU A 50 -11.05 19.11 12.72
C GLU A 50 -10.69 18.57 11.33
N PRO A 51 -9.76 17.58 11.26
CA PRO A 51 -9.34 17.04 9.99
C PRO A 51 -10.49 16.26 9.34
N GLN A 52 -10.89 16.69 8.16
CA GLN A 52 -11.86 16.02 7.32
C GLN A 52 -11.13 15.15 6.29
N ILE A 53 -11.29 13.85 6.40
CA ILE A 53 -10.68 12.89 5.47
C ILE A 53 -11.66 12.61 4.34
N SER A 54 -11.20 12.81 3.12
CA SER A 54 -11.91 12.41 1.91
C SER A 54 -11.19 11.23 1.29
N TRP A 55 -11.79 10.06 1.34
CA TRP A 55 -11.28 8.85 0.72
C TRP A 55 -11.67 8.79 -0.74
N GLU A 56 -10.70 8.50 -1.58
CA GLU A 56 -10.87 8.20 -2.99
C GLU A 56 -10.34 6.79 -3.23
N VAL A 57 -11.25 5.81 -3.12
CA VAL A 57 -10.90 4.40 -3.08
C VAL A 57 -11.54 3.71 -4.28
N ASP A 58 -10.79 2.88 -4.97
CA ASP A 58 -11.31 2.07 -6.07
C ASP A 58 -12.43 1.15 -5.57
N GLY A 59 -13.51 1.05 -6.35
CA GLY A 59 -14.84 0.55 -5.96
C GLY A 59 -14.90 -0.77 -5.17
N SER A 60 -13.85 -1.60 -5.24
CA SER A 60 -13.82 -2.87 -4.49
C SER A 60 -13.36 -2.74 -3.03
N LEU A 61 -12.73 -1.62 -2.67
CA LEU A 61 -12.21 -1.36 -1.31
C LEU A 61 -13.10 -0.40 -0.50
N THR A 62 -14.21 0.05 -1.04
CA THR A 62 -15.11 1.00 -0.35
C THR A 62 -15.65 0.45 0.98
N THR A 63 -15.75 -0.85 1.12
CA THR A 63 -16.19 -1.52 2.35
C THR A 63 -15.14 -1.46 3.47
N GLU A 64 -13.88 -1.17 3.14
CA GLU A 64 -12.75 -1.18 4.07
C GLU A 64 -12.38 0.21 4.60
N THR A 65 -13.05 1.27 4.13
CA THR A 65 -12.76 2.65 4.56
C THR A 65 -12.80 2.84 6.08
N ALA A 66 -13.69 2.13 6.77
CA ALA A 66 -13.76 2.16 8.23
C ALA A 66 -12.49 1.58 8.91
N GLN A 67 -11.82 0.62 8.28
CA GLN A 67 -10.55 0.06 8.77
C GLN A 67 -9.42 1.06 8.54
N TYR A 68 -9.39 1.73 7.38
CA TYR A 68 -8.42 2.79 7.10
C TYR A 68 -8.56 3.97 8.05
N ASP A 69 -9.79 4.39 8.38
CA ASP A 69 -10.04 5.44 9.38
C ASP A 69 -9.46 5.06 10.75
N GLN A 70 -9.61 3.82 11.19
CA GLN A 70 -9.02 3.34 12.43
C GLN A 70 -7.49 3.36 12.41
N LEU A 71 -6.87 3.01 11.28
CA LEU A 71 -5.42 3.02 11.12
C LEU A 71 -4.80 4.41 11.22
N ILE A 72 -5.47 5.43 10.67
CA ILE A 72 -4.95 6.80 10.64
C ILE A 72 -5.38 7.64 11.84
N LYS A 73 -6.43 7.25 12.57
CA LYS A 73 -6.96 7.98 13.71
C LYS A 73 -5.91 8.44 14.72
N PRO A 74 -4.89 7.63 15.10
CA PRO A 74 -3.85 8.08 16.02
C PRO A 74 -2.98 9.22 15.48
N LEU A 75 -2.85 9.34 14.16
CA LEU A 75 -2.04 10.37 13.50
C LEU A 75 -2.79 11.71 13.35
N LEU A 76 -4.11 11.70 13.57
CA LEU A 76 -4.98 12.88 13.46
C LEU A 76 -5.17 13.60 14.79
N ILE A 77 -4.61 13.11 15.90
CA ILE A 77 -4.76 13.70 17.24
C ILE A 77 -4.27 15.14 17.27
N ASN A 78 -3.16 15.43 16.61
CA ASN A 78 -2.65 16.78 16.48
C ASN A 78 -3.21 17.46 15.24
N LYS A 79 -4.41 18.06 15.38
CA LYS A 79 -5.15 18.70 14.28
C LYS A 79 -4.38 19.80 13.53
N TYR A 80 -3.36 20.40 14.16
CA TYR A 80 -2.57 21.48 13.56
C TYR A 80 -1.33 21.02 12.79
N LEU A 81 -0.77 19.88 13.16
CA LEU A 81 0.49 19.36 12.63
C LEU A 81 0.34 17.91 12.14
N ILE A 82 -0.51 17.74 11.13
CA ILE A 82 -0.71 16.41 10.51
C ILE A 82 0.40 16.18 9.47
N ASP A 83 1.20 15.16 9.70
CA ASP A 83 2.23 14.71 8.77
C ASP A 83 1.62 13.80 7.69
N LEU A 84 1.57 14.34 6.47
CA LEU A 84 1.00 13.62 5.32
C LEU A 84 1.85 12.42 4.90
N SER A 85 3.16 12.45 5.15
CA SER A 85 4.06 11.35 4.81
C SER A 85 3.80 10.16 5.72
N GLN A 86 3.63 10.41 7.02
CA GLN A 86 3.26 9.35 7.98
C GLN A 86 1.87 8.78 7.71
N LEU A 87 0.90 9.63 7.30
CA LEU A 87 -0.41 9.14 6.87
C LEU A 87 -0.30 8.22 5.67
N LYS A 88 0.48 8.61 4.66
CA LYS A 88 0.73 7.80 3.47
C LYS A 88 1.33 6.45 3.83
N GLU A 89 2.44 6.44 4.55
CA GLU A 89 3.12 5.22 4.99
C GLU A 89 2.18 4.30 5.78
N ARG A 90 1.35 4.87 6.65
CA ARG A 90 0.41 4.10 7.45
C ARG A 90 -0.68 3.44 6.62
N VAL A 91 -1.17 4.12 5.61
CA VAL A 91 -2.16 3.55 4.67
C VAL A 91 -1.51 2.49 3.78
N GLU A 92 -0.28 2.72 3.30
CA GLU A 92 0.47 1.77 2.46
C GLU A 92 0.91 0.49 3.22
N GLN A 93 0.93 0.51 4.56
CA GLN A 93 1.13 -0.70 5.37
C GLN A 93 -0.06 -1.67 5.32
N HIS A 94 -1.21 -1.22 4.82
CA HIS A 94 -2.36 -2.12 4.66
C HIS A 94 -2.14 -3.07 3.49
N GLN A 95 -2.34 -4.36 3.71
CA GLN A 95 -1.95 -5.45 2.82
C GLN A 95 -2.53 -5.38 1.40
N TRP A 96 -3.70 -4.76 1.23
CA TRP A 96 -4.34 -4.58 -0.07
C TRP A 96 -3.91 -3.32 -0.82
N VAL A 97 -3.19 -2.43 -0.17
CA VAL A 97 -2.81 -1.14 -0.74
C VAL A 97 -1.49 -1.27 -1.49
N ALA A 98 -1.53 -1.06 -2.78
CA ALA A 98 -0.33 -0.98 -3.61
C ALA A 98 0.35 0.38 -3.50
N ARG A 99 -0.46 1.43 -3.38
CA ARG A 99 0.00 2.82 -3.31
C ARG A 99 -1.07 3.71 -2.71
N ALA A 100 -0.66 4.67 -1.91
CA ALA A 100 -1.51 5.74 -1.43
C ALA A 100 -0.98 7.11 -1.87
N GLU A 101 -1.87 8.01 -2.27
CA GLU A 101 -1.56 9.41 -2.51
C GLU A 101 -2.30 10.26 -1.49
N VAL A 102 -1.55 10.98 -0.66
CA VAL A 102 -2.11 11.85 0.39
C VAL A 102 -1.83 13.29 0.02
N SER A 103 -2.88 14.08 -0.10
CA SER A 103 -2.77 15.50 -0.44
C SER A 103 -3.65 16.36 0.45
N ARG A 104 -3.15 17.53 0.80
CA ARG A 104 -3.92 18.52 1.55
C ARG A 104 -4.65 19.41 0.56
N LEU A 105 -5.98 19.35 0.53
CA LEU A 105 -6.82 20.21 -0.31
C LEU A 105 -7.03 21.58 0.34
N PHE A 106 -7.15 21.60 1.65
CA PHE A 106 -7.34 22.78 2.45
C PHE A 106 -6.74 22.58 3.84
N TRP A 107 -6.73 23.61 4.72
CA TRP A 107 -6.10 23.49 6.04
C TRP A 107 -6.58 22.27 6.85
N ASN A 108 -7.88 21.96 6.79
CA ASN A 108 -8.48 20.84 7.50
C ASN A 108 -8.96 19.70 6.58
N LYS A 109 -8.81 19.83 5.25
CA LYS A 109 -9.26 18.81 4.29
C LYS A 109 -8.07 18.04 3.71
N ILE A 110 -8.05 16.74 3.96
CA ILE A 110 -7.03 15.83 3.46
C ILE A 110 -7.72 14.84 2.53
N ARG A 111 -7.21 14.71 1.31
CA ARG A 111 -7.62 13.68 0.36
C ARG A 111 -6.62 12.54 0.40
N ILE A 112 -7.13 11.33 0.53
CA ILE A 112 -6.35 10.09 0.47
C ILE A 112 -6.90 9.25 -0.68
N ALA A 113 -6.12 9.14 -1.75
CA ALA A 113 -6.42 8.25 -2.88
C ALA A 113 -5.67 6.94 -2.70
N VAL A 114 -6.38 5.81 -2.76
CA VAL A 114 -5.84 4.47 -2.53
C VAL A 114 -5.95 3.66 -3.79
N VAL A 115 -4.82 3.11 -4.24
CA VAL A 115 -4.73 2.16 -5.33
C VAL A 115 -4.47 0.77 -4.75
N LYS A 116 -5.31 -0.19 -5.09
CA LYS A 116 -5.16 -1.58 -4.62
C LYS A 116 -4.15 -2.36 -5.46
N HIS A 117 -3.68 -3.48 -4.91
CA HIS A 117 -2.97 -4.49 -5.68
C HIS A 117 -3.92 -5.21 -6.64
N ASP A 118 -3.56 -5.27 -7.92
CA ASP A 118 -4.21 -6.15 -8.90
C ASP A 118 -3.56 -7.53 -8.81
N ILE A 119 -4.40 -8.57 -8.73
CA ILE A 119 -3.94 -9.94 -8.61
C ILE A 119 -3.51 -10.46 -9.98
N ALA A 120 -2.22 -10.78 -10.14
CA ALA A 120 -1.70 -11.48 -11.30
C ALA A 120 -1.68 -13.00 -11.11
N MET A 121 -1.33 -13.46 -9.90
CA MET A 121 -1.28 -14.90 -9.56
C MET A 121 -1.69 -15.11 -8.10
N ARG A 122 -2.20 -16.30 -7.79
CA ARG A 122 -2.39 -16.78 -6.42
C ARG A 122 -1.11 -17.49 -5.97
N TRP A 123 -0.58 -17.13 -4.81
CA TRP A 123 0.59 -17.76 -4.24
C TRP A 123 0.17 -18.83 -3.21
N GLY A 124 0.13 -20.09 -3.66
CA GLY A 124 -0.39 -21.17 -2.83
C GLY A 124 -1.81 -20.93 -2.32
N SER A 125 -2.02 -21.12 -1.02
CA SER A 125 -3.25 -20.80 -0.28
C SER A 125 -3.13 -19.55 0.57
N GLU A 126 -1.96 -18.93 0.65
CA GLU A 126 -1.62 -17.94 1.68
C GLU A 126 -1.55 -16.50 1.17
N GLY A 127 -1.42 -16.30 -0.13
CA GLY A 127 -1.21 -14.95 -0.65
C GLY A 127 -1.43 -14.81 -2.14
N TYR A 128 -1.02 -13.66 -2.63
CA TYR A 128 -1.15 -13.27 -4.03
C TYR A 128 0.13 -12.58 -4.51
N ILE A 129 0.38 -12.68 -5.79
CA ILE A 129 1.40 -11.91 -6.48
C ILE A 129 0.68 -10.86 -7.31
N SER A 130 1.05 -9.60 -7.15
CA SER A 130 0.45 -8.49 -7.89
C SER A 130 0.95 -8.45 -9.34
N ASN A 131 0.30 -7.62 -10.17
CA ASN A 131 0.73 -7.34 -11.54
C ASN A 131 2.09 -6.60 -11.63
N GLN A 132 2.64 -6.21 -10.49
CA GLN A 132 3.99 -5.64 -10.36
C GLN A 132 5.02 -6.65 -9.83
N GLY A 133 4.62 -7.91 -9.62
CA GLY A 133 5.49 -8.96 -9.08
C GLY A 133 5.70 -8.90 -7.56
N VAL A 134 4.88 -8.12 -6.85
CA VAL A 134 4.97 -7.98 -5.38
C VAL A 134 4.10 -9.03 -4.71
N LEU A 135 4.69 -9.78 -3.77
CA LEU A 135 3.95 -10.67 -2.88
C LEU A 135 3.18 -9.89 -1.83
N PHE A 136 1.91 -10.19 -1.67
CA PHE A 136 1.10 -9.70 -0.55
C PHE A 136 0.20 -10.79 0.03
N LYS A 137 0.04 -10.77 1.36
CA LYS A 137 -0.66 -11.81 2.12
C LYS A 137 -1.79 -11.17 2.94
N PRO A 138 -2.95 -10.91 2.34
CA PRO A 138 -4.05 -10.27 3.06
C PRO A 138 -4.70 -11.22 4.07
N ASN A 139 -5.20 -10.66 5.18
CA ASN A 139 -5.92 -11.43 6.21
C ASN A 139 -7.21 -12.05 5.69
N LEU A 140 -7.86 -11.39 4.71
CA LEU A 140 -9.04 -11.89 4.03
C LEU A 140 -8.65 -12.30 2.62
N SER A 141 -8.77 -13.59 2.32
CA SER A 141 -8.54 -14.12 0.98
C SER A 141 -9.75 -13.82 0.09
N ILE A 142 -9.48 -13.42 -1.15
CA ILE A 142 -10.50 -13.24 -2.17
C ILE A 142 -10.43 -14.45 -3.12
N ASN A 143 -11.59 -14.97 -3.49
CA ASN A 143 -11.64 -15.98 -4.55
C ASN A 143 -11.26 -15.33 -5.89
N SER A 144 -10.23 -15.85 -6.53
CA SER A 144 -9.70 -15.35 -7.79
C SER A 144 -9.43 -16.49 -8.74
N ASP A 145 -9.76 -16.29 -10.02
CA ASP A 145 -9.44 -17.24 -11.10
C ASP A 145 -8.02 -17.08 -11.65
N ALA A 146 -7.20 -16.24 -11.00
CA ALA A 146 -5.81 -16.04 -11.38
C ALA A 146 -5.00 -17.33 -11.28
N PRO A 147 -3.99 -17.53 -12.15
CA PRO A 147 -3.13 -18.70 -12.15
C PRO A 147 -2.46 -18.94 -10.79
N ILE A 148 -2.19 -20.19 -10.48
CA ILE A 148 -1.53 -20.58 -9.24
C ILE A 148 -0.01 -20.51 -9.41
N ALA A 149 0.65 -19.81 -8.51
CA ALA A 149 2.09 -19.77 -8.36
C ALA A 149 2.53 -20.71 -7.22
N ILE A 150 3.43 -21.63 -7.52
CA ILE A 150 4.08 -22.49 -6.53
C ILE A 150 5.57 -22.24 -6.61
N VAL A 151 6.07 -21.42 -5.70
CA VAL A 151 7.45 -20.95 -5.67
C VAL A 151 7.81 -20.52 -4.25
N SER A 152 9.09 -20.57 -3.88
CA SER A 152 9.58 -20.03 -2.63
C SER A 152 9.56 -18.49 -2.64
N GLU A 153 9.39 -17.90 -1.47
CA GLU A 153 9.19 -16.45 -1.31
C GLU A 153 10.38 -15.62 -1.83
N ASP A 154 11.60 -16.15 -1.67
CA ASP A 154 12.85 -15.53 -2.12
C ASP A 154 13.00 -15.46 -3.64
N GLN A 155 12.23 -16.23 -4.40
CA GLN A 155 12.32 -16.32 -5.86
C GLN A 155 11.18 -15.61 -6.59
N ILE A 156 10.24 -14.99 -5.89
CA ILE A 156 9.01 -14.46 -6.48
C ILE A 156 9.28 -13.43 -7.58
N GLU A 157 10.22 -12.52 -7.37
CA GLU A 157 10.51 -11.46 -8.34
C GLU A 157 10.92 -12.03 -9.70
N GLN A 158 11.93 -12.91 -9.72
CA GLN A 158 12.40 -13.55 -10.94
C GLN A 158 11.33 -14.49 -11.53
N PHE A 159 10.64 -15.22 -10.66
CA PHE A 159 9.56 -16.12 -11.06
C PHE A 159 8.43 -15.37 -11.80
N TYR A 160 8.08 -14.19 -11.33
CA TYR A 160 7.04 -13.39 -11.97
C TYR A 160 7.49 -12.84 -13.33
N VAL A 161 8.75 -12.42 -13.45
CA VAL A 161 9.33 -12.00 -14.73
C VAL A 161 9.27 -13.15 -15.75
N ASP A 162 9.67 -14.34 -15.32
CA ASP A 162 9.62 -15.54 -16.16
C ASP A 162 8.18 -15.93 -16.53
N PHE A 163 7.24 -15.82 -15.59
CA PHE A 163 5.82 -16.04 -15.85
C PHE A 163 5.28 -15.14 -16.96
N ILE A 164 5.60 -13.84 -16.92
CA ILE A 164 5.16 -12.89 -17.96
C ILE A 164 5.76 -13.28 -19.32
N ASN A 165 7.05 -13.64 -19.34
CA ASN A 165 7.71 -14.10 -20.54
C ASN A 165 7.07 -15.38 -21.10
N TYR A 166 6.87 -16.41 -20.26
CA TYR A 166 6.25 -17.68 -20.69
C TYR A 166 4.82 -17.47 -21.18
N ARG A 167 4.04 -16.61 -20.51
CA ARG A 167 2.70 -16.23 -20.95
C ARG A 167 2.70 -15.59 -22.33
N SER A 168 3.69 -14.74 -22.62
CA SER A 168 3.85 -14.13 -23.92
C SER A 168 4.18 -15.16 -25.01
N ILE A 169 5.11 -16.06 -24.74
CA ILE A 169 5.52 -17.11 -25.70
C ILE A 169 4.36 -18.08 -25.97
N LEU A 170 3.65 -18.50 -24.93
CA LEU A 170 2.58 -19.49 -25.01
C LEU A 170 1.26 -18.99 -25.57
N SER A 171 1.10 -17.67 -25.75
CA SER A 171 -0.15 -17.11 -26.27
C SER A 171 -0.57 -17.78 -27.61
N PRO A 172 -1.83 -18.22 -27.78
CA PRO A 172 -3.03 -17.99 -26.94
C PRO A 172 -3.32 -19.06 -25.87
N LEU A 173 -2.39 -19.96 -25.55
CA LEU A 173 -2.58 -20.95 -24.48
C LEU A 173 -2.58 -20.26 -23.11
N ILE A 174 -3.47 -20.69 -22.21
CA ILE A 174 -3.64 -20.10 -20.88
C ILE A 174 -2.87 -20.93 -19.86
N ILE A 175 -2.04 -20.27 -19.06
CA ILE A 175 -1.33 -20.88 -17.94
C ILE A 175 -2.26 -20.85 -16.72
N ASN A 176 -2.61 -22.03 -16.19
CA ASN A 176 -3.40 -22.17 -14.97
C ASN A 176 -2.52 -22.31 -13.72
N GLN A 177 -1.32 -22.88 -13.89
CA GLN A 177 -0.38 -23.02 -12.79
C GLN A 177 1.04 -22.94 -13.33
N PHE A 178 1.90 -22.24 -12.59
CA PHE A 178 3.34 -22.26 -12.76
C PHE A 178 3.98 -22.68 -11.43
N GLU A 179 4.79 -23.72 -11.50
CA GLU A 179 5.51 -24.28 -10.36
C GLU A 179 7.01 -24.23 -10.63
N ARG A 180 7.75 -23.67 -9.67
CA ARG A 180 9.21 -23.66 -9.62
C ARG A 180 9.66 -24.27 -8.30
N SER A 181 10.12 -25.52 -8.35
CA SER A 181 10.81 -26.16 -7.23
C SER A 181 12.27 -26.38 -7.60
N LEU A 182 12.58 -27.55 -8.13
CA LEU A 182 13.88 -27.83 -8.73
C LEU A 182 13.90 -27.53 -10.24
N ILE A 183 12.77 -27.53 -10.89
CA ILE A 183 12.57 -27.28 -12.32
C ILE A 183 11.29 -26.50 -12.55
N ASP A 184 11.21 -25.82 -13.67
CA ASP A 184 10.00 -25.12 -14.08
C ASP A 184 8.98 -26.09 -14.70
N GLN A 185 7.76 -26.02 -14.19
CA GLN A 185 6.61 -26.80 -14.68
C GLN A 185 5.42 -25.87 -14.89
N LEU A 186 4.75 -26.03 -16.02
CA LEU A 186 3.55 -25.28 -16.36
C LEU A 186 2.37 -26.22 -16.51
N THR A 187 1.22 -25.83 -15.99
CA THR A 187 -0.07 -26.47 -16.30
C THR A 187 -0.89 -25.49 -17.12
N LEU A 188 -1.24 -25.90 -18.33
CA LEU A 188 -2.01 -25.10 -19.28
C LEU A 188 -3.45 -25.63 -19.34
N GLU A 189 -4.39 -24.78 -19.77
CA GLU A 189 -5.76 -25.22 -20.00
C GLU A 189 -5.86 -26.25 -21.13
N PRO A 190 -6.77 -27.24 -21.01
CA PRO A 190 -7.62 -27.56 -19.86
C PRO A 190 -6.93 -28.41 -18.78
N ASN A 191 -5.78 -28.97 -18.99
CA ASN A 191 -4.96 -29.73 -18.02
C ASN A 191 -3.71 -30.33 -18.68
N LEU A 192 -3.10 -29.59 -19.56
CA LEU A 192 -1.90 -29.96 -20.28
C LEU A 192 -0.67 -29.56 -19.44
N ARG A 193 0.24 -30.50 -19.17
CA ARG A 193 1.44 -30.21 -18.38
C ARG A 193 2.69 -30.11 -19.26
N VAL A 194 3.54 -29.12 -18.97
CA VAL A 194 4.83 -28.90 -19.65
C VAL A 194 5.94 -28.80 -18.61
N ILE A 195 6.95 -29.66 -18.72
CA ILE A 195 8.11 -29.72 -17.82
C ILE A 195 9.31 -29.16 -18.59
N LEU A 196 9.88 -28.02 -18.14
CA LEU A 196 10.89 -27.30 -18.91
C LEU A 196 12.33 -27.61 -18.52
N GLY A 197 12.60 -27.92 -17.25
CA GLY A 197 13.96 -28.08 -16.76
C GLY A 197 14.64 -26.77 -16.39
N TYR A 198 15.99 -26.73 -16.39
CA TYR A 198 16.78 -25.62 -15.83
C TYR A 198 17.32 -24.59 -16.84
N GLN A 199 17.42 -24.95 -18.10
CA GLN A 199 18.12 -24.14 -19.09
C GLN A 199 17.33 -24.07 -20.38
N GLN A 200 17.50 -22.94 -21.11
CA GLN A 200 16.89 -22.74 -22.42
C GLN A 200 15.36 -22.88 -22.42
N GLN A 201 14.70 -22.40 -21.36
CA GLN A 201 13.24 -22.56 -21.19
C GLN A 201 12.49 -21.98 -22.38
N ASP A 202 12.88 -20.82 -22.88
CA ASP A 202 12.21 -20.14 -23.99
C ASP A 202 12.31 -20.99 -25.28
N GLU A 203 13.48 -21.53 -25.57
CA GLU A 203 13.68 -22.42 -26.73
C GLU A 203 12.85 -23.70 -26.60
N ARG A 204 12.80 -24.27 -25.41
CA ARG A 204 11.98 -25.44 -25.10
C ARG A 204 10.49 -25.17 -25.24
N LEU A 205 10.02 -24.00 -24.83
CA LEU A 205 8.65 -23.57 -25.06
C LEU A 205 8.33 -23.44 -26.55
N GLN A 206 9.25 -22.93 -27.36
CA GLN A 206 9.11 -22.86 -28.81
C GLN A 206 9.02 -24.26 -29.44
N VAL A 207 9.85 -25.20 -28.98
CA VAL A 207 9.79 -26.61 -29.43
C VAL A 207 8.47 -27.26 -29.00
N PHE A 208 8.05 -27.01 -27.77
CA PHE A 208 6.74 -27.48 -27.26
C PHE A 208 5.59 -26.96 -28.15
N LEU A 209 5.55 -25.69 -28.48
CA LEU A 209 4.48 -25.11 -29.31
C LEU A 209 4.40 -25.78 -30.68
N LYS A 210 5.55 -26.01 -31.35
CA LYS A 210 5.61 -26.72 -32.62
C LYS A 210 5.09 -28.14 -32.50
N ALA A 211 5.47 -28.86 -31.45
CA ALA A 211 5.01 -30.22 -31.21
C ALA A 211 3.51 -30.27 -30.90
N TYR A 212 3.05 -29.36 -30.02
CA TYR A 212 1.65 -29.25 -29.64
C TYR A 212 0.76 -28.93 -30.84
N ASP A 213 1.17 -28.04 -31.73
CA ASP A 213 0.39 -27.64 -32.89
C ASP A 213 0.13 -28.83 -33.84
N GLN A 214 1.10 -29.71 -33.99
CA GLN A 214 0.94 -30.93 -34.76
C GLN A 214 0.05 -31.97 -34.07
N LEU A 215 0.03 -32.02 -32.76
CA LEU A 215 -0.61 -33.08 -31.95
C LEU A 215 -1.96 -32.64 -31.33
N LYS A 216 -2.31 -31.37 -31.36
CA LYS A 216 -3.51 -30.79 -30.70
C LYS A 216 -4.85 -31.36 -31.21
N GLY A 217 -4.87 -32.03 -32.34
CA GLY A 217 -6.07 -32.75 -32.86
C GLY A 217 -6.60 -33.84 -31.93
N SER A 218 -5.72 -34.42 -31.09
CA SER A 218 -6.10 -35.41 -30.11
C SER A 218 -6.65 -34.81 -28.84
N SER A 219 -7.90 -35.15 -28.47
CA SER A 219 -8.52 -34.72 -27.21
C SER A 219 -7.77 -35.26 -25.98
N LYS A 220 -7.16 -36.41 -26.08
CA LYS A 220 -6.34 -37.03 -25.01
C LYS A 220 -5.10 -36.19 -24.71
N ILE A 221 -4.43 -35.70 -25.73
CA ILE A 221 -3.26 -34.85 -25.57
C ILE A 221 -3.64 -33.54 -24.93
N ARG A 222 -4.68 -32.85 -25.45
CA ARG A 222 -5.12 -31.56 -24.92
C ARG A 222 -5.53 -31.60 -23.44
N LYS A 223 -6.14 -32.72 -23.00
CA LYS A 223 -6.68 -32.78 -21.63
C LYS A 223 -5.71 -33.41 -20.61
N ARG A 224 -4.78 -34.24 -21.06
CA ARG A 224 -4.00 -35.10 -20.17
C ARG A 224 -2.54 -35.29 -20.61
N GLY A 225 -2.11 -34.61 -21.65
CA GLY A 225 -0.75 -34.68 -22.15
C GLY A 225 0.25 -34.10 -21.15
N ILE A 226 1.38 -34.81 -20.99
CA ILE A 226 2.54 -34.34 -20.23
C ILE A 226 3.70 -34.29 -21.20
N PHE A 227 4.15 -33.08 -21.54
CA PHE A 227 5.30 -32.82 -22.38
C PHE A 227 6.52 -32.61 -21.51
N ASP A 228 7.43 -33.57 -21.48
CA ASP A 228 8.71 -33.41 -20.78
C ASP A 228 9.77 -32.93 -21.75
N MET A 229 10.09 -31.65 -21.64
CA MET A 229 11.01 -30.91 -22.50
C MET A 229 12.46 -30.90 -21.97
N ARG A 230 12.79 -31.67 -20.94
CA ARG A 230 14.13 -31.68 -20.34
C ARG A 230 15.24 -32.27 -21.21
N TYR A 231 14.88 -32.98 -22.25
CA TYR A 231 15.82 -33.68 -23.13
C TYR A 231 16.44 -32.73 -24.16
N PRO A 232 17.79 -32.77 -24.38
CA PRO A 232 18.47 -31.86 -25.29
C PRO A 232 18.05 -31.96 -26.76
N LYS A 233 17.62 -33.15 -27.19
CA LYS A 233 17.32 -33.46 -28.60
C LYS A 233 15.87 -33.78 -28.88
N GLY A 234 14.96 -33.43 -27.98
CA GLY A 234 13.55 -33.70 -28.18
C GLY A 234 12.72 -33.62 -26.90
N PHE A 235 11.62 -34.32 -26.88
CA PHE A 235 10.71 -34.41 -25.73
C PHE A 235 10.13 -35.77 -25.57
N THR A 236 9.62 -36.06 -24.39
CA THR A 236 8.76 -37.23 -24.20
C THR A 236 7.32 -36.82 -23.99
N LEU A 237 6.39 -37.60 -24.50
CA LEU A 237 4.96 -37.41 -24.31
C LEU A 237 4.39 -38.56 -23.50
N SER A 238 3.84 -38.26 -22.36
CA SER A 238 3.10 -39.17 -21.51
C SER A 238 1.70 -38.63 -21.21
N TYR A 239 0.92 -39.35 -20.44
CA TYR A 239 -0.45 -38.97 -20.12
C TYR A 239 -0.71 -39.10 -18.63
N SER A 240 -1.32 -38.12 -18.03
CA SER A 240 -1.78 -38.18 -16.65
C SER A 240 -2.76 -39.36 -16.47
N PRO A 241 -2.70 -40.10 -15.36
CA PRO A 241 -3.70 -41.12 -15.03
C PRO A 241 -5.12 -40.48 -15.00
N GLN A 242 -6.12 -41.35 -15.14
CA GLN A 242 -7.54 -40.96 -15.04
C GLN A 242 -7.89 -40.57 -13.62
#